data_42789a85722572f8eb2c8fc1ce80159a
#
_entry.id   42789a85722572f8eb2c8fc1ce80159a
#
_cell.length_a   1.000
_cell.length_b   1.000
_cell.length_c   1.000
_cell.angle_alpha   90.00
_cell.angle_beta   90.00
_cell.angle_gamma   90.00
#
_symmetry.space_group_name_H-M   'P 1'
#
loop_
_entity.id
_entity.type
_entity.pdbx_description
1 polymer ?
#
loop_
_entity_poly.entity_id
_entity_poly.type
_entity_poly.pdbx_seq_one_letter_code
_entity_poly.pdbx_strand_id
1 'polypeptide(L)'
;MIESNIRIQYAIFTDLDAITDLHTEARATYYRGHIPDADFEGPEELARTRAGWAGAIEEGRVLVARVGSAGGAAGGGGGGGAAGGGAAGGAGGEIAGIAAYGIRDGIMNLSQLHVRPAHWRAGIGTALHAACADAWRTAGVATARLEVYEHNHRAQSFYAAHGWIPDPHTPRSGAHLVLRLTLAPGTE
;
A
#
# COMPACT_ATOMS: atom_id res chain seq x y z
N MET A 1 12.60 -23.13 -3.61
CA MET A 1 11.78 -21.92 -3.75
C MET A 1 11.29 -21.57 -2.35
N ILE A 2 11.72 -20.44 -1.82
CA ILE A 2 11.24 -19.95 -0.52
C ILE A 2 9.88 -19.32 -0.82
N GLU A 3 8.79 -19.99 -0.45
CA GLU A 3 7.45 -19.40 -0.49
C GLU A 3 7.46 -18.24 0.51
N SER A 4 7.56 -17.02 0.00
CA SER A 4 7.34 -15.83 0.80
C SER A 4 5.88 -15.83 1.23
N ASN A 5 5.62 -16.16 2.48
CA ASN A 5 4.26 -16.17 3.03
C ASN A 5 3.79 -14.71 3.17
N ILE A 6 3.09 -14.23 2.13
CA ILE A 6 2.46 -12.91 2.13
C ILE A 6 1.16 -13.00 2.90
N ARG A 7 1.05 -12.21 3.98
CA ARG A 7 -0.20 -12.09 4.75
C ARG A 7 -0.76 -10.68 4.59
N ILE A 8 -1.99 -10.58 4.10
CA ILE A 8 -2.73 -9.31 4.00
C ILE A 8 -3.65 -9.20 5.21
N GLN A 9 -3.62 -8.05 5.86
CA GLN A 9 -4.48 -7.74 7.01
C GLN A 9 -4.75 -6.24 7.09
N TYR A 10 -5.76 -5.84 7.85
CA TYR A 10 -5.95 -4.42 8.18
C TYR A 10 -4.83 -3.94 9.08
N ALA A 11 -4.40 -2.70 8.83
CA ALA A 11 -3.41 -2.02 9.65
C ALA A 11 -3.96 -1.71 11.04
N ILE A 12 -3.08 -1.72 12.03
CA ILE A 12 -3.35 -1.27 13.39
C ILE A 12 -2.45 -0.08 13.72
N PHE A 13 -2.77 0.67 14.77
CA PHE A 13 -2.08 1.93 15.05
C PHE A 13 -0.57 1.78 15.30
N THR A 14 -0.12 0.62 15.79
CA THR A 14 1.30 0.31 15.96
C THR A 14 2.06 0.14 14.62
N ASP A 15 1.35 0.06 13.50
CA ASP A 15 1.94 -0.03 12.16
C ASP A 15 2.25 1.34 11.56
N LEU A 16 1.78 2.43 12.18
CA LEU A 16 1.80 3.77 11.62
C LEU A 16 3.20 4.24 11.19
N ASP A 17 4.21 4.00 12.01
CA ASP A 17 5.58 4.45 11.71
C ASP A 17 6.14 3.65 10.51
N ALA A 18 5.99 2.33 10.52
CA ALA A 18 6.44 1.49 9.41
C ALA A 18 5.70 1.77 8.08
N ILE A 19 4.41 2.13 8.15
CA ILE A 19 3.60 2.55 7.01
C ILE A 19 4.10 3.89 6.47
N THR A 20 4.38 4.86 7.34
CA THR A 20 4.87 6.18 6.96
C THR A 20 6.24 6.08 6.28
N ASP A 21 7.15 5.29 6.85
CA ASP A 21 8.48 5.04 6.30
C ASP A 21 8.42 4.38 4.91
N LEU A 22 7.61 3.32 4.77
CA LEU A 22 7.41 2.64 3.49
C LEU A 22 6.83 3.58 2.43
N HIS A 23 5.84 4.39 2.80
CA HIS A 23 5.23 5.36 1.89
C HIS A 23 6.26 6.36 1.38
N THR A 24 7.07 6.93 2.27
CA THR A 24 8.11 7.89 1.91
C THR A 24 9.16 7.25 1.00
N GLU A 25 9.67 6.06 1.36
CA GLU A 25 10.63 5.30 0.55
C GLU A 25 10.08 5.01 -0.85
N ALA A 26 8.84 4.56 -0.94
CA ALA A 26 8.21 4.24 -2.22
C ALA A 26 8.01 5.49 -3.10
N ARG A 27 7.58 6.61 -2.52
CA ARG A 27 7.40 7.89 -3.25
C ARG A 27 8.70 8.42 -3.83
N ALA A 28 9.79 8.31 -3.09
CA ALA A 28 11.11 8.74 -3.54
C ALA A 28 11.51 8.07 -4.87
N THR A 29 11.05 6.85 -5.12
CA THR A 29 11.40 6.11 -6.35
C THR A 29 10.88 6.71 -7.65
N TYR A 30 9.84 7.54 -7.59
CA TYR A 30 9.22 8.14 -8.78
C TYR A 30 9.09 9.66 -8.73
N TYR A 31 9.31 10.29 -7.58
CA TYR A 31 9.32 11.75 -7.47
C TYR A 31 10.72 12.35 -7.56
N ARG A 32 11.75 11.63 -7.09
CA ARG A 32 13.12 12.14 -7.11
C ARG A 32 13.57 12.47 -8.53
N GLY A 33 14.04 13.70 -8.73
CA GLY A 33 14.40 14.23 -10.05
C GLY A 33 13.24 14.82 -10.87
N HIS A 34 12.00 14.76 -10.38
CA HIS A 34 10.83 15.33 -11.03
C HIS A 34 10.19 16.47 -10.23
N ILE A 35 10.26 16.40 -8.91
CA ILE A 35 9.83 17.46 -8.00
C ILE A 35 10.89 17.67 -6.93
N PRO A 36 10.92 18.85 -6.25
CA PRO A 36 11.87 19.09 -5.16
C PRO A 36 11.72 18.05 -4.04
N ASP A 37 12.84 17.57 -3.49
CA ASP A 37 12.84 16.56 -2.43
C ASP A 37 12.04 17.04 -1.20
N ALA A 38 12.09 18.33 -0.87
CA ALA A 38 11.32 18.91 0.24
C ALA A 38 9.80 18.72 0.10
N ASP A 39 9.28 18.60 -1.12
CA ASP A 39 7.85 18.48 -1.40
C ASP A 39 7.30 17.07 -1.11
N PHE A 40 8.17 16.07 -0.97
CA PHE A 40 7.75 14.69 -0.64
C PHE A 40 8.53 14.05 0.53
N GLU A 41 9.66 14.61 0.94
CA GLU A 41 10.49 14.14 2.08
C GLU A 41 10.69 15.22 3.17
N GLY A 42 10.18 16.44 2.97
CA GLY A 42 10.30 17.53 3.94
C GLY A 42 9.54 17.25 5.24
N PRO A 43 9.97 17.84 6.37
CA PRO A 43 9.37 17.54 7.69
C PRO A 43 7.87 17.85 7.78
N GLU A 44 7.41 18.89 7.10
CA GLU A 44 5.97 19.23 7.05
C GLU A 44 5.18 18.20 6.27
N GLU A 45 5.73 17.72 5.15
CA GLU A 45 5.08 16.66 4.34
C GLU A 45 5.08 15.33 5.08
N LEU A 46 6.17 14.97 5.77
CA LEU A 46 6.23 13.78 6.61
C LEU A 46 5.18 13.84 7.72
N ALA A 47 5.04 14.98 8.39
CA ALA A 47 4.02 15.16 9.43
C ALA A 47 2.61 15.03 8.86
N ARG A 48 2.34 15.63 7.70
CA ARG A 48 1.05 15.54 7.00
C ARG A 48 0.74 14.12 6.57
N THR A 49 1.73 13.44 5.97
CA THR A 49 1.64 12.03 5.55
C THR A 49 1.31 11.14 6.75
N ARG A 50 2.03 11.31 7.86
CA ARG A 50 1.80 10.54 9.09
C ARG A 50 0.39 10.76 9.65
N ALA A 51 -0.08 12.01 9.71
CA ALA A 51 -1.43 12.34 10.15
C ALA A 51 -2.50 11.72 9.24
N GLY A 52 -2.30 11.76 7.92
CA GLY A 52 -3.18 11.13 6.95
C GLY A 52 -3.29 9.61 7.13
N TRP A 53 -2.15 8.94 7.37
CA TRP A 53 -2.15 7.50 7.65
C TRP A 53 -2.81 7.17 8.97
N ALA A 54 -2.60 7.96 10.03
CA ALA A 54 -3.26 7.77 11.33
C ALA A 54 -4.78 7.78 11.18
N GLY A 55 -5.34 8.79 10.50
CA GLY A 55 -6.78 8.86 10.23
C GLY A 55 -7.30 7.70 9.38
N ALA A 56 -6.57 7.30 8.34
CA ALA A 56 -6.97 6.19 7.49
C ALA A 56 -6.95 4.83 8.22
N ILE A 57 -6.01 4.64 9.17
CA ILE A 57 -5.95 3.46 10.03
C ILE A 57 -7.14 3.46 11.00
N GLU A 58 -7.43 4.59 11.65
CA GLU A 58 -8.56 4.74 12.57
C GLU A 58 -9.89 4.42 11.89
N GLU A 59 -10.04 4.81 10.62
CA GLU A 59 -11.23 4.51 9.81
C GLU A 59 -11.24 3.08 9.23
N GLY A 60 -10.24 2.24 9.51
CA GLY A 60 -10.17 0.86 9.01
C GLY A 60 -10.01 0.75 7.49
N ARG A 61 -9.39 1.75 6.84
CA ARG A 61 -9.25 1.86 5.39
C ARG A 61 -7.87 1.49 4.84
N VAL A 62 -7.02 0.88 5.68
CA VAL A 62 -5.63 0.54 5.32
C VAL A 62 -5.39 -0.95 5.42
N LEU A 63 -4.86 -1.53 4.34
CA LEU A 63 -4.35 -2.89 4.31
C LEU A 63 -2.83 -2.88 4.33
N VAL A 64 -2.22 -3.82 5.04
CA VAL A 64 -0.79 -4.07 5.03
C VAL A 64 -0.49 -5.48 4.54
N ALA A 65 0.57 -5.60 3.76
CA ALA A 65 1.14 -6.88 3.37
C ALA A 65 2.36 -7.14 4.25
N ARG A 66 2.30 -8.19 5.04
CA ARG A 66 3.42 -8.65 5.84
C ARG A 66 4.10 -9.82 5.18
N VAL A 67 5.43 -9.80 5.25
CA VAL A 67 6.29 -10.90 4.84
C VAL A 67 7.08 -11.36 6.07
N GLY A 68 7.12 -12.64 6.28
CA GLY A 68 7.91 -13.25 7.38
C GLY A 68 8.39 -14.60 6.93
N SER A 69 9.50 -15.08 7.51
CA SER A 69 9.93 -16.46 7.34
C SER A 69 8.87 -17.35 7.99
N ALA A 70 8.28 -18.24 7.19
CA ALA A 70 7.56 -19.39 7.71
C ALA A 70 8.57 -20.24 8.50
N GLY A 71 8.55 -20.15 9.82
CA GLY A 71 9.39 -21.05 10.61
C GLY A 71 9.84 -20.44 11.92
N GLY A 72 9.16 -20.83 12.97
CA GLY A 72 9.51 -20.59 14.34
C GLY A 72 8.49 -21.16 15.28
N ALA A 73 8.14 -22.45 15.08
CA ALA A 73 7.56 -23.24 16.15
C ALA A 73 8.61 -23.36 17.26
N ALA A 74 8.17 -23.04 18.47
CA ALA A 74 8.77 -23.19 19.75
C ALA A 74 10.00 -24.13 19.84
N GLY A 75 11.13 -23.59 20.25
CA GLY A 75 12.28 -24.31 20.81
C GLY A 75 12.91 -23.44 21.87
N GLY A 76 12.66 -23.77 23.13
CA GLY A 76 13.21 -23.07 24.29
C GLY A 76 14.69 -23.19 24.42
N GLY A 77 15.33 -22.24 25.10
CA GLY A 77 16.72 -22.37 25.60
C GLY A 77 17.41 -21.02 25.71
N GLY A 78 17.64 -20.60 26.95
CA GLY A 78 18.13 -19.32 27.43
C GLY A 78 19.51 -18.89 26.95
N GLY A 79 19.83 -17.63 27.26
CA GLY A 79 21.18 -17.07 27.22
C GLY A 79 21.20 -15.59 26.84
N GLY A 80 21.52 -14.74 27.83
CA GLY A 80 21.46 -13.28 27.80
C GLY A 80 22.48 -12.61 26.87
N GLY A 81 22.26 -11.32 26.63
CA GLY A 81 23.24 -10.39 26.12
C GLY A 81 22.69 -9.21 25.34
N ALA A 82 22.56 -8.07 26.00
CA ALA A 82 22.74 -6.68 25.60
C ALA A 82 22.29 -6.14 24.22
N ALA A 83 21.37 -5.19 24.29
CA ALA A 83 21.29 -3.87 23.64
C ALA A 83 21.55 -3.78 22.11
N GLY A 84 20.45 -3.59 21.38
CA GLY A 84 20.42 -3.03 20.05
C GLY A 84 18.98 -2.66 19.75
N GLY A 85 18.68 -1.35 19.48
CA GLY A 85 17.36 -0.82 19.27
C GLY A 85 16.59 -1.56 18.17
N GLY A 86 15.71 -2.46 18.55
CA GLY A 86 14.87 -3.22 17.68
C GLY A 86 13.52 -2.55 17.57
N ALA A 87 13.12 -2.19 16.35
CA ALA A 87 11.77 -1.87 16.01
C ALA A 87 10.82 -2.92 16.59
N ALA A 88 9.90 -2.51 17.46
CA ALA A 88 8.87 -3.35 18.04
C ALA A 88 7.96 -3.90 16.94
N GLY A 89 8.28 -5.11 16.46
CA GLY A 89 7.45 -5.86 15.53
C GLY A 89 6.17 -6.30 16.23
N GLY A 90 5.07 -5.59 15.97
CA GLY A 90 3.73 -6.11 16.22
C GLY A 90 3.58 -7.45 15.48
N ALA A 91 2.83 -8.39 16.08
CA ALA A 91 2.69 -9.80 15.71
C ALA A 91 2.91 -10.12 14.22
N GLY A 92 4.12 -10.55 13.86
CA GLY A 92 4.35 -11.40 12.71
C GLY A 92 4.78 -10.77 11.39
N GLY A 93 6.03 -10.30 11.27
CA GLY A 93 6.68 -10.05 9.97
C GLY A 93 6.80 -8.57 9.60
N GLU A 94 7.71 -8.29 8.66
CA GLU A 94 7.96 -6.96 8.10
C GLU A 94 6.80 -6.50 7.24
N ILE A 95 6.40 -5.21 7.33
CA ILE A 95 5.47 -4.60 6.39
C ILE A 95 6.21 -4.29 5.09
N ALA A 96 5.90 -5.07 4.05
CA ALA A 96 6.52 -5.00 2.74
C ALA A 96 5.65 -4.26 1.71
N GLY A 97 4.39 -4.02 2.01
CA GLY A 97 3.47 -3.29 1.15
C GLY A 97 2.27 -2.75 1.91
N ILE A 98 1.64 -1.72 1.37
CA ILE A 98 0.48 -1.04 1.93
C ILE A 98 -0.51 -0.68 0.83
N ALA A 99 -1.79 -0.66 1.16
CA ALA A 99 -2.84 -0.10 0.32
C ALA A 99 -3.84 0.67 1.19
N ALA A 100 -4.36 1.78 0.67
CA ALA A 100 -5.45 2.52 1.29
C ALA A 100 -6.52 2.86 0.26
N TYR A 101 -7.78 2.75 0.67
CA TYR A 101 -8.91 3.06 -0.18
C TYR A 101 -10.05 3.70 0.62
N GLY A 102 -10.98 4.32 -0.07
CA GLY A 102 -12.14 4.94 0.56
C GLY A 102 -13.05 5.58 -0.47
N ILE A 103 -14.21 6.04 -0.03
CA ILE A 103 -15.14 6.76 -0.91
C ILE A 103 -14.73 8.23 -1.00
N ARG A 104 -14.59 8.73 -2.22
CA ARG A 104 -14.40 10.14 -2.54
C ARG A 104 -15.42 10.53 -3.60
N ASP A 105 -16.21 11.57 -3.34
CA ASP A 105 -17.25 12.03 -4.24
C ASP A 105 -18.24 10.92 -4.68
N GLY A 106 -18.55 10.01 -3.76
CA GLY A 106 -19.46 8.89 -4.01
C GLY A 106 -18.86 7.73 -4.79
N ILE A 107 -17.56 7.78 -5.13
CA ILE A 107 -16.86 6.74 -5.91
C ILE A 107 -15.78 6.10 -5.02
N MET A 108 -15.66 4.77 -5.08
CA MET A 108 -14.54 4.06 -4.46
C MET A 108 -13.22 4.51 -5.08
N ASN A 109 -12.28 4.90 -4.25
CA ASN A 109 -10.98 5.38 -4.67
C ASN A 109 -9.86 4.57 -4.03
N LEU A 110 -8.95 4.02 -4.84
CA LEU A 110 -7.69 3.47 -4.37
C LEU A 110 -6.71 4.64 -4.21
N SER A 111 -6.60 5.16 -3.00
CA SER A 111 -5.80 6.36 -2.72
C SER A 111 -4.31 6.08 -2.64
N GLN A 112 -3.91 4.88 -2.19
CA GLN A 112 -2.51 4.48 -2.05
C GLN A 112 -2.36 2.98 -2.35
N LEU A 113 -1.30 2.61 -3.06
CA LEU A 113 -0.80 1.26 -3.17
C LEU A 113 0.71 1.31 -3.37
N HIS A 114 1.46 0.92 -2.35
CA HIS A 114 2.91 0.96 -2.35
C HIS A 114 3.50 -0.37 -1.91
N VAL A 115 4.61 -0.74 -2.51
CA VAL A 115 5.43 -1.90 -2.13
C VAL A 115 6.85 -1.41 -1.92
N ARG A 116 7.45 -1.82 -0.80
CA ARG A 116 8.84 -1.50 -0.49
C ARG A 116 9.75 -1.95 -1.63
N PRO A 117 10.69 -1.10 -2.11
CA PRO A 117 11.53 -1.42 -3.27
C PRO A 117 12.24 -2.78 -3.18
N ALA A 118 12.73 -3.15 -2.00
CA ALA A 118 13.39 -4.43 -1.77
C ALA A 118 12.49 -5.66 -2.02
N HIS A 119 11.16 -5.47 -2.03
CA HIS A 119 10.18 -6.53 -2.21
C HIS A 119 9.42 -6.45 -3.54
N TRP A 120 9.91 -5.66 -4.49
CA TRP A 120 9.29 -5.60 -5.81
C TRP A 120 9.36 -6.94 -6.54
N ARG A 121 8.36 -7.20 -7.38
CA ARG A 121 8.22 -8.43 -8.18
C ARG A 121 8.03 -9.72 -7.35
N ALA A 122 7.76 -9.59 -6.05
CA ALA A 122 7.43 -10.72 -5.17
C ALA A 122 5.91 -10.99 -5.06
N GLY A 123 5.08 -10.39 -5.94
CA GLY A 123 3.63 -10.60 -5.94
C GLY A 123 2.83 -9.78 -4.91
N ILE A 124 3.51 -8.99 -4.06
CA ILE A 124 2.88 -8.23 -2.95
C ILE A 124 1.84 -7.22 -3.48
N GLY A 125 2.18 -6.47 -4.52
CA GLY A 125 1.25 -5.51 -5.12
C GLY A 125 -0.01 -6.19 -5.64
N THR A 126 0.13 -7.33 -6.29
CA THR A 126 -0.99 -8.15 -6.79
C THR A 126 -1.85 -8.66 -5.64
N ALA A 127 -1.25 -9.14 -4.55
CA ALA A 127 -1.98 -9.61 -3.38
C ALA A 127 -2.77 -8.48 -2.69
N LEU A 128 -2.16 -7.30 -2.51
CA LEU A 128 -2.85 -6.11 -1.98
C LEU A 128 -4.00 -5.66 -2.87
N HIS A 129 -3.76 -5.58 -4.19
CA HIS A 129 -4.79 -5.19 -5.15
C HIS A 129 -5.97 -6.18 -5.14
N ALA A 130 -5.70 -7.49 -5.11
CA ALA A 130 -6.72 -8.51 -5.03
C ALA A 130 -7.56 -8.36 -3.75
N ALA A 131 -6.92 -8.17 -2.59
CA ALA A 131 -7.61 -7.95 -1.33
C ALA A 131 -8.51 -6.69 -1.34
N CYS A 132 -8.05 -5.59 -1.95
CA CYS A 132 -8.87 -4.41 -2.16
C CYS A 132 -10.08 -4.72 -3.05
N ALA A 133 -9.86 -5.36 -4.19
CA ALA A 133 -10.93 -5.70 -5.14
C ALA A 133 -11.97 -6.63 -4.52
N ASP A 134 -11.55 -7.59 -3.69
CA ASP A 134 -12.46 -8.50 -2.98
C ASP A 134 -13.29 -7.76 -1.93
N ALA A 135 -12.67 -6.86 -1.15
CA ALA A 135 -13.39 -6.01 -0.22
C ALA A 135 -14.43 -5.12 -0.93
N TRP A 136 -14.08 -4.56 -2.10
CA TRP A 136 -14.99 -3.73 -2.88
C TRP A 136 -16.15 -4.55 -3.47
N ARG A 137 -15.90 -5.75 -4.00
CA ARG A 137 -16.96 -6.66 -4.49
C ARG A 137 -17.94 -7.04 -3.38
N THR A 138 -17.40 -7.36 -2.20
CA THR A 138 -18.22 -7.66 -1.02
C THR A 138 -19.08 -6.47 -0.60
N ALA A 139 -18.58 -5.26 -0.76
CA ALA A 139 -19.32 -4.02 -0.49
C ALA A 139 -20.26 -3.59 -1.65
N GLY A 140 -20.39 -4.39 -2.72
CA GLY A 140 -21.25 -4.08 -3.87
C GLY A 140 -20.73 -2.94 -4.75
N VAL A 141 -19.43 -2.64 -4.70
CA VAL A 141 -18.82 -1.57 -5.51
C VAL A 141 -18.72 -2.03 -6.96
N ALA A 142 -19.36 -1.30 -7.87
CA ALA A 142 -19.29 -1.61 -9.30
C ALA A 142 -18.09 -0.96 -10.00
N THR A 143 -17.59 0.15 -9.47
CA THR A 143 -16.53 0.92 -10.12
C THR A 143 -15.61 1.54 -9.07
N ALA A 144 -14.30 1.45 -9.31
CA ALA A 144 -13.28 2.15 -8.54
C ALA A 144 -12.43 3.06 -9.42
N ARG A 145 -11.83 4.09 -8.82
CA ARG A 145 -10.91 5.04 -9.46
C ARG A 145 -9.60 5.11 -8.71
N LEU A 146 -8.57 5.55 -9.39
CA LEU A 146 -7.29 5.94 -8.80
C LEU A 146 -6.64 7.06 -9.60
N GLU A 147 -5.69 7.74 -8.99
CA GLU A 147 -4.80 8.69 -9.65
C GLU A 147 -3.37 8.15 -9.60
N VAL A 148 -2.68 8.10 -10.75
CA VAL A 148 -1.29 7.66 -10.84
C VAL A 148 -0.43 8.76 -11.48
N TYR A 149 0.72 9.06 -10.86
CA TYR A 149 1.65 10.06 -11.37
C TYR A 149 2.14 9.70 -12.78
N GLU A 150 2.14 10.67 -13.71
CA GLU A 150 2.41 10.43 -15.13
C GLU A 150 3.83 9.87 -15.42
N HIS A 151 4.80 10.14 -14.55
CA HIS A 151 6.15 9.58 -14.67
C HIS A 151 6.32 8.26 -13.91
N ASN A 152 5.30 7.77 -13.20
CA ASN A 152 5.35 6.46 -12.55
C ASN A 152 4.94 5.34 -13.51
N HIS A 153 5.75 5.10 -14.54
CA HIS A 153 5.47 4.12 -15.60
C HIS A 153 5.33 2.69 -15.06
N ARG A 154 6.04 2.36 -13.97
CA ARG A 154 5.90 1.05 -13.35
C ARG A 154 4.51 0.84 -12.76
N ALA A 155 3.98 1.81 -12.04
CA ALA A 155 2.63 1.72 -11.50
C ALA A 155 1.58 1.71 -12.61
N GLN A 156 1.75 2.51 -13.67
CA GLN A 156 0.86 2.49 -14.83
C GLN A 156 0.81 1.10 -15.48
N SER A 157 1.96 0.47 -15.71
CA SER A 157 2.04 -0.90 -16.26
C SER A 157 1.38 -1.92 -15.33
N PHE A 158 1.56 -1.78 -14.01
CA PHE A 158 0.93 -2.63 -13.01
C PHE A 158 -0.60 -2.49 -13.09
N TYR A 159 -1.13 -1.28 -13.08
CA TYR A 159 -2.57 -1.05 -13.14
C TYR A 159 -3.18 -1.54 -14.45
N ALA A 160 -2.54 -1.29 -15.59
CA ALA A 160 -2.99 -1.81 -16.88
C ALA A 160 -3.08 -3.34 -16.90
N ALA A 161 -2.10 -4.03 -16.32
CA ALA A 161 -2.10 -5.50 -16.19
C ALA A 161 -3.23 -6.02 -15.26
N HIS A 162 -3.78 -5.15 -14.39
CA HIS A 162 -4.89 -5.48 -13.50
C HIS A 162 -6.26 -4.92 -13.97
N GLY A 163 -6.37 -4.57 -15.25
CA GLY A 163 -7.64 -4.18 -15.88
C GLY A 163 -8.06 -2.72 -15.66
N TRP A 164 -7.17 -1.89 -15.12
CA TRP A 164 -7.44 -0.46 -15.02
C TRP A 164 -7.25 0.20 -16.39
N ILE A 165 -8.19 1.04 -16.77
CA ILE A 165 -8.18 1.81 -18.03
C ILE A 165 -8.29 3.31 -17.74
N PRO A 166 -7.84 4.19 -18.65
CA PRO A 166 -8.06 5.63 -18.50
C PRO A 166 -9.54 5.94 -18.25
N ASP A 167 -9.81 6.83 -17.28
CA ASP A 167 -11.19 7.25 -17.03
C ASP A 167 -11.73 8.05 -18.22
N PRO A 168 -12.86 7.65 -18.84
CA PRO A 168 -13.34 8.27 -20.08
C PRO A 168 -13.86 9.68 -19.88
N HIS A 169 -14.22 10.07 -18.64
CA HIS A 169 -14.79 11.38 -18.34
C HIS A 169 -13.75 12.35 -17.76
N THR A 170 -12.77 11.84 -17.05
CA THR A 170 -11.74 12.64 -16.41
C THR A 170 -10.40 11.92 -16.50
N PRO A 171 -9.77 11.90 -17.69
CA PRO A 171 -8.55 11.10 -17.88
C PRO A 171 -7.31 11.67 -17.17
N ARG A 172 -7.36 12.91 -16.69
CA ARG A 172 -6.25 13.60 -16.00
C ARG A 172 -6.74 14.45 -14.84
N SER A 173 -5.86 14.55 -13.82
CA SER A 173 -5.96 15.46 -12.68
C SER A 173 -4.55 16.04 -12.44
N GLY A 174 -4.26 17.21 -13.03
CA GLY A 174 -2.92 17.80 -13.03
C GLY A 174 -1.88 16.86 -13.67
N ALA A 175 -0.82 16.54 -12.96
CA ALA A 175 0.25 15.62 -13.38
C ALA A 175 -0.10 14.13 -13.17
N HIS A 176 -1.34 13.81 -12.85
CA HIS A 176 -1.80 12.44 -12.62
C HIS A 176 -2.75 11.98 -13.72
N LEU A 177 -2.57 10.74 -14.15
CA LEU A 177 -3.55 10.03 -14.96
C LEU A 177 -4.63 9.48 -14.04
N VAL A 178 -5.88 9.65 -14.41
CA VAL A 178 -7.02 9.07 -13.70
C VAL A 178 -7.39 7.75 -14.36
N LEU A 179 -7.38 6.68 -13.60
CA LEU A 179 -7.73 5.35 -14.08
C LEU A 179 -9.02 4.87 -13.41
N ARG A 180 -9.77 4.04 -14.12
CA ARG A 180 -11.01 3.41 -13.68
C ARG A 180 -10.92 1.90 -13.81
N LEU A 181 -11.44 1.20 -12.80
CA LEU A 181 -11.66 -0.24 -12.81
C LEU A 181 -13.17 -0.52 -12.71
N THR A 182 -13.69 -1.34 -13.61
CA THR A 182 -15.04 -1.91 -13.48
C THR A 182 -14.92 -3.28 -12.82
N LEU A 183 -15.65 -3.49 -11.75
CA LEU A 183 -15.68 -4.74 -11.01
C LEU A 183 -16.86 -5.57 -11.52
N ALA A 184 -16.60 -6.84 -11.86
CA ALA A 184 -17.68 -7.78 -12.11
C ALA A 184 -18.48 -7.97 -10.80
N PRO A 185 -19.83 -8.07 -10.87
CA PRO A 185 -20.61 -8.42 -9.69
C PRO A 185 -20.09 -9.75 -9.13
N GLY A 186 -19.98 -9.82 -7.80
CA GLY A 186 -19.64 -11.07 -7.13
C GLY A 186 -20.67 -12.13 -7.52
N THR A 187 -20.21 -13.27 -8.00
CA THR A 187 -21.09 -14.45 -8.12
C THR A 187 -21.49 -14.87 -6.73
N GLU A 188 -22.81 -14.79 -6.43
CA GLU A 188 -23.40 -15.42 -5.25
C GLU A 188 -23.17 -16.93 -5.25
#